data_f45e5e96eeb5e7e657e2f3960f76da8d
#
_entry.id   f45e5e96eeb5e7e657e2f3960f76da8d
#
_cell.length_a   1.000
_cell.length_b   1.000
_cell.length_c   1.000
_cell.angle_alpha   90.00
_cell.angle_beta   90.00
_cell.angle_gamma   90.00
#
_symmetry.space_group_name_H-M   'P 1'
#
loop_
_entity.id
_entity.type
_entity.pdbx_description
1 polymer ?
#
loop_
_entity_poly.entity_id
_entity_poly.type
_entity_poly.pdbx_seq_one_letter_code
_entity_poly.pdbx_strand_id
1 'polypeptide(L)'
;MKKFSILLILFIGFINAQKLTPAEISLINQGDINSALPIYQTTDAHQHTTLLNLSTEINPKDPNTAVLVKRMKESLLSTDGGVGIAAPQVGINRKVIWVQRFDKAGEPLEYFINPVITWRSELQNLGPEGDLSIPDFRDQFYRSKVIQLEYVDLKGQKFSEMVEGFTAVIFQHEIDHLFGILISDKKKKEENDSYQAVDAFKKSDSVTR
;
A
#
# COMPACT_ATOMS: atom_id res chain seq x y z
N MET A 1 -19.46 52.17 7.50
CA MET A 1 -18.54 51.13 7.01
C MET A 1 -18.61 49.93 7.94
N LYS A 2 -19.33 48.86 7.58
CA LYS A 2 -19.49 47.63 8.38
C LYS A 2 -18.27 46.73 8.14
N LYS A 3 -17.47 46.47 9.18
CA LYS A 3 -16.36 45.53 9.12
C LYS A 3 -16.92 44.10 9.17
N PHE A 4 -16.81 43.36 8.09
CA PHE A 4 -17.06 41.91 8.05
C PHE A 4 -15.82 41.20 8.59
N SER A 5 -15.90 40.62 9.78
CA SER A 5 -14.90 39.71 10.30
C SER A 5 -15.16 38.32 9.71
N ILE A 6 -14.29 37.85 8.83
CA ILE A 6 -14.31 36.48 8.35
C ILE A 6 -13.69 35.60 9.44
N LEU A 7 -14.55 34.82 10.11
CA LEU A 7 -14.11 33.78 11.05
C LEU A 7 -13.63 32.59 10.25
N LEU A 8 -12.30 32.44 10.13
CA LEU A 8 -11.68 31.26 9.52
C LEU A 8 -11.79 30.10 10.52
N ILE A 9 -12.79 29.23 10.34
CA ILE A 9 -12.91 27.99 11.11
C ILE A 9 -11.90 27.01 10.53
N LEU A 10 -10.74 26.89 11.18
CA LEU A 10 -9.80 25.81 10.94
C LEU A 10 -10.46 24.49 11.41
N PHE A 11 -10.95 23.71 10.47
CA PHE A 11 -11.35 22.32 10.73
C PHE A 11 -10.06 21.52 10.97
N ILE A 12 -9.61 21.45 12.22
CA ILE A 12 -8.60 20.48 12.65
C ILE A 12 -9.33 19.14 12.70
N GLY A 13 -9.31 18.41 11.60
CA GLY A 13 -9.73 17.01 11.58
C GLY A 13 -8.82 16.24 12.54
N PHE A 14 -9.30 15.93 13.74
CA PHE A 14 -8.68 14.91 14.58
C PHE A 14 -8.82 13.59 13.84
N ILE A 15 -7.77 13.16 13.18
CA ILE A 15 -7.63 11.77 12.72
C ILE A 15 -7.56 10.93 13.99
N ASN A 16 -8.70 10.38 14.40
CA ASN A 16 -8.76 9.40 15.48
C ASN A 16 -8.16 8.08 14.96
N ALA A 17 -6.83 7.96 15.00
CA ALA A 17 -6.18 6.67 14.82
C ALA A 17 -6.81 5.69 15.82
N GLN A 18 -7.46 4.65 15.30
CA GLN A 18 -8.13 3.67 16.15
C GLN A 18 -7.10 2.91 16.97
N LYS A 19 -7.41 2.73 18.27
CA LYS A 19 -6.61 1.88 19.14
C LYS A 19 -6.60 0.45 18.60
N LEU A 20 -5.48 -0.24 18.79
CA LEU A 20 -5.40 -1.67 18.53
C LEU A 20 -6.38 -2.42 19.43
N THR A 21 -7.08 -3.39 18.89
CA THR A 21 -7.96 -4.28 19.65
C THR A 21 -7.14 -5.27 20.47
N PRO A 22 -7.70 -5.85 21.55
CA PRO A 22 -7.01 -6.89 22.31
C PRO A 22 -6.58 -8.10 21.45
N ALA A 23 -7.36 -8.45 20.43
CA ALA A 23 -7.04 -9.53 19.50
C ALA A 23 -5.82 -9.20 18.63
N GLU A 24 -5.75 -7.97 18.07
CA GLU A 24 -4.59 -7.50 17.33
C GLU A 24 -3.34 -7.45 18.19
N ILE A 25 -3.45 -6.92 19.43
CA ILE A 25 -2.33 -6.88 20.38
C ILE A 25 -1.84 -8.30 20.71
N SER A 26 -2.76 -9.24 20.91
CA SER A 26 -2.43 -10.65 21.17
C SER A 26 -1.67 -11.26 19.98
N LEU A 27 -2.14 -11.05 18.77
CA LEU A 27 -1.49 -11.56 17.54
C LEU A 27 -0.10 -10.93 17.34
N ILE A 28 0.01 -9.61 17.50
CA ILE A 28 1.28 -8.89 17.37
C ILE A 28 2.34 -9.38 18.35
N ASN A 29 1.94 -9.76 19.57
CA ASN A 29 2.85 -10.18 20.65
C ASN A 29 2.93 -11.71 20.84
N GLN A 30 2.26 -12.50 20.00
CA GLN A 30 2.29 -13.96 20.11
C GLN A 30 3.69 -14.52 19.77
N GLY A 31 4.25 -15.34 20.65
CA GLY A 31 5.55 -15.98 20.47
C GLY A 31 6.72 -15.02 20.67
N ASP A 32 7.80 -15.24 19.90
CA ASP A 32 8.97 -14.34 19.93
C ASP A 32 8.70 -13.07 19.12
N ILE A 33 8.72 -11.91 19.80
CA ILE A 33 8.51 -10.59 19.17
C ILE A 33 9.64 -10.18 18.21
N ASN A 34 10.71 -10.95 18.11
CA ASN A 34 11.79 -10.75 17.15
C ASN A 34 11.67 -11.66 15.92
N SER A 35 10.69 -12.55 15.89
CA SER A 35 10.46 -13.46 14.78
C SER A 35 9.40 -12.93 13.78
N ALA A 36 9.40 -13.50 12.58
CA ALA A 36 8.40 -13.25 11.55
C ALA A 36 6.98 -13.57 12.05
N LEU A 37 5.98 -12.84 11.56
CA LEU A 37 4.58 -13.24 11.59
C LEU A 37 4.30 -14.12 10.36
N PRO A 38 3.39 -15.10 10.47
CA PRO A 38 3.00 -15.92 9.33
C PRO A 38 2.33 -15.06 8.24
N ILE A 39 2.66 -15.31 6.97
CA ILE A 39 2.01 -14.64 5.85
C ILE A 39 0.70 -15.35 5.53
N TYR A 40 -0.40 -14.60 5.56
CA TYR A 40 -1.74 -15.07 5.26
C TYR A 40 -1.89 -15.42 3.77
N GLN A 41 -2.60 -16.51 3.50
CA GLN A 41 -2.77 -17.05 2.16
C GLN A 41 -4.25 -17.07 1.74
N THR A 42 -4.52 -16.78 0.48
CA THR A 42 -5.88 -16.85 -0.10
C THR A 42 -6.45 -18.25 -0.14
N THR A 43 -5.62 -19.28 0.01
CA THR A 43 -6.02 -20.70 0.07
C THR A 43 -6.69 -21.08 1.39
N ASP A 44 -6.52 -20.29 2.45
CA ASP A 44 -7.24 -20.44 3.73
C ASP A 44 -8.41 -19.47 3.77
N ALA A 45 -9.63 -19.96 4.01
CA ALA A 45 -10.84 -19.14 3.94
C ALA A 45 -10.90 -18.02 5.00
N HIS A 46 -10.36 -18.24 6.21
CA HIS A 46 -10.32 -17.23 7.27
C HIS A 46 -9.29 -16.14 6.94
N GLN A 47 -8.10 -16.55 6.50
CA GLN A 47 -7.05 -15.62 6.10
C GLN A 47 -7.46 -14.81 4.87
N HIS A 48 -8.07 -15.44 3.88
CA HIS A 48 -8.63 -14.77 2.71
C HIS A 48 -9.65 -13.68 3.10
N THR A 49 -10.58 -13.99 4.02
CA THR A 49 -11.50 -12.99 4.56
C THR A 49 -10.77 -11.80 5.18
N THR A 50 -9.70 -12.06 5.93
CA THR A 50 -8.88 -11.00 6.53
C THR A 50 -8.19 -10.14 5.49
N LEU A 51 -7.67 -10.74 4.42
CA LEU A 51 -7.01 -10.03 3.31
C LEU A 51 -7.97 -9.10 2.54
N LEU A 52 -9.27 -9.41 2.53
CA LEU A 52 -10.31 -8.60 1.87
C LEU A 52 -10.86 -7.46 2.76
N ASN A 53 -10.49 -7.40 4.04
CA ASN A 53 -10.97 -6.36 4.94
C ASN A 53 -10.27 -5.02 4.72
N LEU A 54 -11.04 -3.93 4.86
CA LEU A 54 -10.50 -2.58 4.87
C LEU A 54 -9.63 -2.34 6.09
N SER A 55 -8.41 -1.86 5.89
CA SER A 55 -7.50 -1.46 6.96
C SER A 55 -7.84 -0.07 7.51
N THR A 56 -7.70 0.07 8.82
CA THR A 56 -7.88 1.35 9.52
C THR A 56 -6.54 1.97 9.90
N GLU A 57 -6.54 3.27 10.17
CA GLU A 57 -5.35 3.96 10.66
C GLU A 57 -4.89 3.40 12.01
N ILE A 58 -3.59 3.46 12.25
CA ILE A 58 -2.95 3.03 13.49
C ILE A 58 -2.26 4.21 14.17
N ASN A 59 -2.23 4.22 15.50
CA ASN A 59 -1.44 5.20 16.25
C ASN A 59 0.06 4.87 16.10
N PRO A 60 0.86 5.72 15.43
CA PRO A 60 2.29 5.45 15.22
C PRO A 60 3.10 5.37 16.53
N LYS A 61 2.61 6.02 17.60
CA LYS A 61 3.29 6.07 18.91
C LYS A 61 2.88 4.94 19.86
N ASP A 62 1.96 4.05 19.47
CA ASP A 62 1.63 2.87 20.27
C ASP A 62 2.83 1.89 20.24
N PRO A 63 3.30 1.40 21.40
CA PRO A 63 4.41 0.46 21.46
C PRO A 63 4.22 -0.79 20.59
N ASN A 64 2.98 -1.28 20.49
CA ASN A 64 2.67 -2.44 19.65
C ASN A 64 2.79 -2.13 18.15
N THR A 65 2.66 -0.86 17.73
CA THR A 65 2.92 -0.45 16.34
C THR A 65 4.41 -0.68 15.98
N ALA A 66 5.33 -0.35 16.89
CA ALA A 66 6.76 -0.61 16.67
C ALA A 66 7.07 -2.11 16.60
N VAL A 67 6.41 -2.93 17.43
CA VAL A 67 6.53 -4.40 17.38
C VAL A 67 6.00 -4.92 16.05
N LEU A 68 4.81 -4.48 15.62
CA LEU A 68 4.23 -4.88 14.33
C LEU A 68 5.17 -4.54 13.17
N VAL A 69 5.64 -3.29 13.09
CA VAL A 69 6.58 -2.83 12.07
C VAL A 69 7.82 -3.72 12.01
N LYS A 70 8.43 -4.03 13.17
CA LYS A 70 9.59 -4.90 13.25
C LYS A 70 9.29 -6.31 12.73
N ARG A 71 8.21 -6.93 13.21
CA ARG A 71 7.84 -8.31 12.83
C ARG A 71 7.43 -8.44 11.37
N MET A 72 6.78 -7.43 10.81
CA MET A 72 6.49 -7.38 9.37
C MET A 72 7.77 -7.38 8.53
N LYS A 73 8.82 -6.68 8.98
CA LYS A 73 10.14 -6.72 8.31
C LYS A 73 10.68 -8.14 8.28
N GLU A 74 10.66 -8.84 9.41
CA GLU A 74 11.12 -10.23 9.51
C GLU A 74 10.28 -11.15 8.60
N SER A 75 8.95 -10.92 8.52
CA SER A 75 8.09 -11.67 7.60
C SER A 75 8.50 -11.46 6.15
N LEU A 76 8.73 -10.22 5.74
CA LEU A 76 9.19 -9.93 4.37
C LEU A 76 10.57 -10.55 4.08
N LEU A 77 11.51 -10.42 4.99
CA LEU A 77 12.87 -10.99 4.86
C LEU A 77 12.88 -12.53 4.85
N SER A 78 11.84 -13.18 5.37
CA SER A 78 11.70 -14.65 5.32
C SER A 78 11.19 -15.17 3.98
N THR A 79 10.79 -14.29 3.06
CA THR A 79 10.31 -14.66 1.71
C THR A 79 11.43 -14.69 0.70
N ASP A 80 11.25 -15.46 -0.37
CA ASP A 80 12.17 -15.46 -1.50
C ASP A 80 11.78 -14.36 -2.51
N GLY A 81 12.53 -13.26 -2.49
CA GLY A 81 12.37 -12.17 -3.46
C GLY A 81 11.18 -11.23 -3.20
N GLY A 82 10.60 -11.23 -2.02
CA GLY A 82 9.59 -10.23 -1.64
C GLY A 82 10.17 -8.82 -1.59
N VAL A 83 9.48 -7.86 -2.21
CA VAL A 83 9.91 -6.44 -2.30
C VAL A 83 8.97 -5.49 -1.56
N GLY A 84 7.85 -5.99 -1.04
CA GLY A 84 6.89 -5.27 -0.21
C GLY A 84 6.01 -6.21 0.59
N ILE A 85 5.38 -5.70 1.65
CA ILE A 85 4.40 -6.40 2.47
C ILE A 85 3.48 -5.40 3.18
N ALA A 86 2.20 -5.72 3.25
CA ALA A 86 1.19 -4.95 3.96
C ALA A 86 0.70 -5.67 5.22
N ALA A 87 0.30 -4.92 6.25
CA ALA A 87 -0.13 -5.50 7.53
C ALA A 87 -1.32 -6.49 7.43
N PRO A 88 -2.29 -6.36 6.51
CA PRO A 88 -3.29 -7.40 6.27
C PRO A 88 -2.70 -8.77 5.94
N GLN A 89 -1.56 -8.80 5.24
CA GLN A 89 -0.87 -10.04 4.89
C GLN A 89 -0.24 -10.77 6.09
N VAL A 90 -0.19 -10.13 7.25
CA VAL A 90 0.18 -10.77 8.53
C VAL A 90 -0.99 -10.79 9.53
N GLY A 91 -2.23 -10.65 9.05
CA GLY A 91 -3.44 -10.77 9.84
C GLY A 91 -3.87 -9.51 10.59
N ILE A 92 -3.27 -8.35 10.32
CA ILE A 92 -3.53 -7.08 11.02
C ILE A 92 -4.10 -6.05 10.04
N ASN A 93 -5.40 -5.76 10.12
CA ASN A 93 -6.05 -4.80 9.22
C ASN A 93 -5.77 -3.34 9.66
N ARG A 94 -4.50 -2.95 9.61
CA ARG A 94 -3.99 -1.61 9.91
C ARG A 94 -3.15 -1.08 8.77
N LYS A 95 -3.15 0.24 8.59
CA LYS A 95 -2.41 0.90 7.50
C LYS A 95 -0.91 0.97 7.83
N VAL A 96 -0.21 -0.15 7.63
CA VAL A 96 1.25 -0.25 7.73
C VAL A 96 1.74 -1.07 6.55
N ILE A 97 2.80 -0.60 5.88
CA ILE A 97 3.46 -1.32 4.79
C ILE A 97 4.98 -1.25 4.93
N TRP A 98 5.67 -2.20 4.31
CA TRP A 98 7.10 -2.14 4.01
C TRP A 98 7.30 -2.17 2.50
N VAL A 99 8.29 -1.40 2.02
CA VAL A 99 8.62 -1.30 0.58
C VAL A 99 10.12 -1.23 0.39
N GLN A 100 10.65 -2.00 -0.57
CA GLN A 100 12.01 -1.89 -1.07
C GLN A 100 12.12 -0.65 -1.97
N ARG A 101 13.00 0.27 -1.62
CA ARG A 101 13.14 1.58 -2.28
C ARG A 101 14.19 1.54 -3.39
N PHE A 102 13.85 0.93 -4.53
CA PHE A 102 14.72 0.89 -5.72
C PHE A 102 15.01 2.29 -6.32
N ASP A 103 14.23 3.29 -5.94
CA ASP A 103 14.40 4.69 -6.33
C ASP A 103 15.43 5.44 -5.45
N LYS A 104 15.98 4.80 -4.42
CA LYS A 104 16.97 5.38 -3.52
C LYS A 104 18.32 4.67 -3.62
N ALA A 105 19.41 5.40 -3.39
CA ALA A 105 20.74 4.82 -3.32
C ALA A 105 20.83 3.75 -2.21
N GLY A 106 21.39 2.58 -2.55
CA GLY A 106 21.49 1.43 -1.64
C GLY A 106 20.19 0.66 -1.45
N GLU A 107 19.14 1.03 -2.17
CA GLU A 107 17.86 0.32 -2.22
C GLU A 107 17.33 -0.09 -0.83
N PRO A 108 17.17 0.86 0.13
CA PRO A 108 16.81 0.52 1.48
C PRO A 108 15.40 -0.06 1.57
N LEU A 109 15.18 -0.97 2.52
CA LEU A 109 13.86 -1.43 2.92
C LEU A 109 13.30 -0.46 3.96
N GLU A 110 12.18 0.21 3.65
CA GLU A 110 11.57 1.26 4.49
C GLU A 110 10.11 0.93 4.85
N TYR A 111 9.67 1.36 6.05
CA TYR A 111 8.29 1.21 6.50
C TYR A 111 7.52 2.53 6.38
N PHE A 112 6.21 2.41 6.19
CA PHE A 112 5.30 3.53 6.03
C PHE A 112 4.05 3.28 6.87
N ILE A 113 3.71 4.23 7.75
CA ILE A 113 2.52 4.16 8.61
C ILE A 113 1.48 5.13 8.09
N ASN A 114 0.24 4.67 7.99
CA ASN A 114 -0.89 5.41 7.43
C ASN A 114 -0.59 6.01 6.05
N PRO A 115 0.00 5.23 5.12
CA PRO A 115 0.33 5.73 3.80
C PRO A 115 -0.94 6.04 3.00
N VAL A 116 -0.89 7.15 2.25
CA VAL A 116 -1.95 7.60 1.35
C VAL A 116 -1.32 8.07 0.04
N ILE A 117 -1.83 7.58 -1.08
CA ILE A 117 -1.51 8.15 -2.39
C ILE A 117 -2.47 9.31 -2.64
N THR A 118 -1.95 10.54 -2.63
CA THR A 118 -2.74 11.77 -2.81
C THR A 118 -2.87 12.19 -4.26
N TRP A 119 -1.97 11.72 -5.12
CA TRP A 119 -2.02 11.95 -6.56
C TRP A 119 -1.36 10.80 -7.33
N ARG A 120 -1.83 10.57 -8.56
CA ARG A 120 -1.30 9.57 -9.50
C ARG A 120 -1.15 10.19 -10.88
N SER A 121 -0.06 9.87 -11.59
CA SER A 121 0.09 10.22 -12.99
C SER A 121 -0.93 9.48 -13.87
N GLU A 122 -1.40 10.13 -14.94
CA GLU A 122 -2.18 9.46 -15.99
C GLU A 122 -1.32 8.46 -16.77
N LEU A 123 -0.02 8.76 -16.90
CA LEU A 123 0.93 7.85 -17.54
C LEU A 123 1.10 6.59 -16.67
N GLN A 124 0.89 5.45 -17.29
CA GLN A 124 0.96 4.14 -16.63
C GLN A 124 2.05 3.26 -17.25
N ASN A 125 2.58 2.36 -16.45
CA ASN A 125 3.41 1.24 -16.89
C ASN A 125 2.60 -0.05 -16.79
N LEU A 126 2.77 -0.92 -17.78
CA LEU A 126 2.31 -2.31 -17.73
C LEU A 126 3.50 -3.17 -17.28
N GLY A 127 3.32 -3.93 -16.22
CA GLY A 127 4.40 -4.77 -15.70
C GLY A 127 3.89 -5.98 -14.90
N PRO A 128 4.73 -7.01 -14.73
CA PRO A 128 4.36 -8.21 -14.00
C PRO A 128 4.34 -7.95 -12.49
N GLU A 129 3.27 -8.42 -11.83
CA GLU A 129 3.17 -8.47 -10.38
C GLU A 129 2.85 -9.90 -9.92
N GLY A 130 3.38 -10.27 -8.77
CA GLY A 130 2.99 -11.42 -7.97
C GLY A 130 2.55 -10.96 -6.60
N ASP A 131 2.09 -11.86 -5.74
CA ASP A 131 1.57 -11.54 -4.42
C ASP A 131 1.97 -12.63 -3.43
N LEU A 132 2.57 -12.24 -2.31
CA LEU A 132 2.99 -13.17 -1.25
C LEU A 132 1.81 -13.97 -0.66
N SER A 133 0.59 -13.43 -0.77
CA SER A 133 -0.64 -14.03 -0.26
C SER A 133 -1.38 -14.89 -1.30
N ILE A 134 -0.96 -14.89 -2.58
CA ILE A 134 -1.60 -15.65 -3.66
C ILE A 134 -0.57 -16.56 -4.30
N PRO A 135 -0.50 -17.84 -3.86
CA PRO A 135 0.48 -18.79 -4.42
C PRO A 135 0.31 -18.94 -5.93
N ASP A 136 1.44 -19.04 -6.63
CA ASP A 136 1.52 -19.35 -8.07
C ASP A 136 0.77 -18.39 -9.00
N PHE A 137 0.36 -17.20 -8.49
CA PHE A 137 -0.30 -16.17 -9.29
C PHE A 137 0.69 -15.09 -9.70
N ARG A 138 0.79 -14.84 -11.00
CA ARG A 138 1.54 -13.73 -11.59
C ARG A 138 0.87 -13.30 -12.88
N ASP A 139 0.66 -11.99 -13.06
CA ASP A 139 0.07 -11.43 -14.28
C ASP A 139 0.58 -10.00 -14.50
N GLN A 140 0.16 -9.39 -15.61
CA GLN A 140 0.50 -8.02 -16.00
C GLN A 140 -0.57 -7.05 -15.48
N PHE A 141 -0.13 -5.93 -14.89
CA PHE A 141 -1.01 -4.90 -14.35
C PHE A 141 -0.58 -3.50 -14.77
N TYR A 142 -1.58 -2.63 -14.98
CA TYR A 142 -1.34 -1.22 -15.20
C TYR A 142 -1.19 -0.49 -13.87
N ARG A 143 -0.09 0.26 -13.71
CA ARG A 143 0.17 1.11 -12.54
C ARG A 143 0.63 2.49 -12.98
N SER A 144 0.19 3.52 -12.26
CA SER A 144 0.69 4.88 -12.48
C SER A 144 2.20 4.92 -12.34
N LYS A 145 2.88 5.57 -13.30
CA LYS A 145 4.34 5.67 -13.34
C LYS A 145 4.89 6.50 -12.18
N VAL A 146 4.14 7.53 -11.76
CA VAL A 146 4.52 8.45 -10.67
C VAL A 146 3.34 8.61 -9.73
N ILE A 147 3.62 8.64 -8.43
CA ILE A 147 2.64 8.87 -7.37
C ILE A 147 3.15 9.95 -6.42
N GLN A 148 2.22 10.71 -5.81
CA GLN A 148 2.47 11.51 -4.61
C GLN A 148 2.04 10.68 -3.42
N LEU A 149 2.98 10.44 -2.49
CA LEU A 149 2.76 9.65 -1.28
C LEU A 149 2.82 10.55 -0.05
N GLU A 150 1.87 10.39 0.87
CA GLU A 150 1.91 10.95 2.22
C GLU A 150 1.88 9.84 3.26
N TYR A 151 2.65 9.98 4.34
CA TYR A 151 2.73 8.98 5.41
C TYR A 151 3.29 9.58 6.70
N VAL A 152 3.34 8.78 7.76
CA VAL A 152 4.00 9.14 9.02
C VAL A 152 5.03 8.08 9.43
N ASP A 153 6.02 8.49 10.23
CA ASP A 153 6.96 7.58 10.90
C ASP A 153 6.46 7.16 12.30
N LEU A 154 7.21 6.31 13.00
CA LEU A 154 6.92 5.89 14.37
C LEU A 154 6.94 7.04 15.40
N LYS A 155 7.51 8.19 15.07
CA LYS A 155 7.45 9.41 15.91
C LYS A 155 6.21 10.23 15.62
N GLY A 156 5.43 9.87 14.59
CA GLY A 156 4.27 10.62 14.11
C GLY A 156 4.65 11.85 13.27
N GLN A 157 5.90 11.92 12.80
CA GLN A 157 6.32 12.97 11.87
C GLN A 157 5.72 12.68 10.50
N LYS A 158 5.14 13.71 9.87
CA LYS A 158 4.53 13.61 8.54
C LYS A 158 5.56 13.82 7.44
N PHE A 159 5.41 13.05 6.39
CA PHE A 159 6.22 13.12 5.17
C PHE A 159 5.31 13.16 3.95
N SER A 160 5.83 13.79 2.89
CA SER A 160 5.20 13.82 1.58
C SER A 160 6.30 13.77 0.53
N GLU A 161 6.24 12.83 -0.39
CA GLU A 161 7.26 12.66 -1.43
C GLU A 161 6.66 12.16 -2.75
N MET A 162 7.34 12.51 -3.85
CA MET A 162 7.06 11.93 -5.17
C MET A 162 7.86 10.64 -5.30
N VAL A 163 7.20 9.59 -5.77
CA VAL A 163 7.82 8.28 -6.01
C VAL A 163 7.53 7.86 -7.44
N GLU A 164 8.54 7.33 -8.13
CA GLU A 164 8.41 6.93 -9.54
C GLU A 164 8.94 5.51 -9.82
N GLY A 165 8.63 5.03 -11.03
CA GLY A 165 9.14 3.77 -11.56
C GLY A 165 8.62 2.55 -10.80
N PHE A 166 9.49 1.53 -10.64
CA PHE A 166 9.11 0.27 -10.01
C PHE A 166 8.72 0.43 -8.54
N THR A 167 9.37 1.34 -7.80
CA THR A 167 8.99 1.64 -6.42
C THR A 167 7.56 2.17 -6.32
N ALA A 168 7.11 3.00 -7.27
CA ALA A 168 5.73 3.46 -7.32
C ALA A 168 4.73 2.31 -7.59
N VAL A 169 5.13 1.29 -8.36
CA VAL A 169 4.33 0.06 -8.56
C VAL A 169 4.15 -0.67 -7.22
N ILE A 170 5.25 -0.89 -6.47
CA ILE A 170 5.21 -1.58 -5.18
C ILE A 170 4.28 -0.84 -4.20
N PHE A 171 4.42 0.49 -4.06
CA PHE A 171 3.52 1.28 -3.19
C PHE A 171 2.05 1.11 -3.55
N GLN A 172 1.72 1.13 -4.84
CA GLN A 172 0.34 0.96 -5.30
C GLN A 172 -0.19 -0.45 -4.98
N HIS A 173 0.66 -1.47 -5.10
CA HIS A 173 0.34 -2.84 -4.74
C HIS A 173 0.08 -2.97 -3.23
N GLU A 174 1.03 -2.53 -2.39
CA GLU A 174 0.91 -2.64 -0.94
C GLU A 174 -0.27 -1.81 -0.38
N ILE A 175 -0.55 -0.66 -0.99
CA ILE A 175 -1.70 0.17 -0.60
C ILE A 175 -3.01 -0.48 -1.05
N ASP A 176 -3.08 -1.18 -2.20
CA ASP A 176 -4.27 -1.95 -2.59
C ASP A 176 -4.65 -2.97 -1.49
N HIS A 177 -3.68 -3.67 -0.89
CA HIS A 177 -3.93 -4.55 0.27
C HIS A 177 -4.59 -3.85 1.45
N LEU A 178 -4.25 -2.57 1.72
CA LEU A 178 -4.87 -1.80 2.79
C LEU A 178 -6.35 -1.50 2.52
N PHE A 179 -6.77 -1.59 1.27
CA PHE A 179 -8.17 -1.44 0.84
C PHE A 179 -8.87 -2.79 0.60
N GLY A 180 -8.24 -3.91 0.96
CA GLY A 180 -8.76 -5.25 0.74
C GLY A 180 -8.82 -5.63 -0.74
N ILE A 181 -7.97 -5.04 -1.57
CA ILE A 181 -7.89 -5.31 -3.01
C ILE A 181 -6.73 -6.25 -3.27
N LEU A 182 -7.03 -7.43 -3.80
CA LEU A 182 -6.04 -8.41 -4.25
C LEU A 182 -5.79 -8.27 -5.76
N ILE A 183 -4.57 -8.58 -6.20
CA ILE A 183 -4.25 -8.49 -7.64
C ILE A 183 -5.11 -9.43 -8.49
N SER A 184 -5.54 -10.57 -7.97
CA SER A 184 -6.47 -11.48 -8.66
C SER A 184 -7.84 -10.84 -8.93
N ASP A 185 -8.35 -10.01 -7.99
CA ASP A 185 -9.62 -9.31 -8.16
C ASP A 185 -9.47 -8.08 -9.07
N LYS A 186 -8.33 -7.40 -8.97
CA LYS A 186 -7.96 -6.32 -9.88
C LYS A 186 -7.91 -6.83 -11.32
N LYS A 187 -7.31 -7.99 -11.57
CA LYS A 187 -7.25 -8.60 -12.90
C LYS A 187 -8.63 -8.88 -13.48
N LYS A 188 -9.51 -9.49 -12.69
CA LYS A 188 -10.92 -9.75 -13.11
C LYS A 188 -11.65 -8.45 -13.47
N LYS A 189 -11.40 -7.37 -12.73
CA LYS A 189 -11.98 -6.07 -13.04
C LYS A 189 -11.42 -5.50 -14.34
N GLU A 190 -10.11 -5.55 -14.56
CA GLU A 190 -9.47 -5.09 -15.80
C GLU A 190 -9.95 -5.88 -17.04
N GLU A 191 -10.20 -7.17 -16.91
CA GLU A 191 -10.76 -8.01 -17.98
C GLU A 191 -12.23 -7.69 -18.30
N ASN A 192 -13.01 -7.31 -17.28
CA ASN A 192 -14.43 -6.95 -17.44
C ASN A 192 -14.61 -5.50 -17.92
N ASP A 193 -13.75 -4.59 -17.47
CA ASP A 193 -13.70 -3.24 -18.01
C ASP A 193 -13.01 -3.36 -19.38
N SER A 194 -13.83 -3.41 -20.45
CA SER A 194 -13.30 -3.42 -21.82
C SER A 194 -12.45 -2.17 -22.04
N TYR A 195 -11.14 -2.25 -21.71
CA TYR A 195 -10.17 -1.28 -22.16
C TYR A 195 -10.14 -1.37 -23.67
N GLN A 196 -10.81 -0.46 -24.34
CA GLN A 196 -10.47 -0.20 -25.72
C GLN A 196 -9.04 0.29 -25.69
N ALA A 197 -8.12 -0.57 -26.13
CA ALA A 197 -6.78 -0.13 -26.45
C ALA A 197 -6.95 1.12 -27.32
N VAL A 198 -6.54 2.28 -26.80
CA VAL A 198 -6.42 3.47 -27.63
C VAL A 198 -5.36 3.08 -28.64
N ASP A 199 -5.81 2.70 -29.84
CA ASP A 199 -4.93 2.29 -30.93
C ASP A 199 -3.78 3.26 -30.99
N ALA A 200 -2.59 2.71 -30.89
CA ALA A 200 -1.35 3.40 -31.04
C ALA A 200 -1.49 4.42 -32.17
N PHE A 201 -1.18 5.67 -31.85
CA PHE A 201 -1.01 6.79 -32.77
C PHE A 201 -1.23 6.40 -34.23
N LYS A 202 -2.42 6.59 -34.77
CA LYS A 202 -2.58 6.60 -36.22
C LYS A 202 -1.71 7.75 -36.70
N LYS A 203 -0.57 7.42 -37.27
CA LYS A 203 0.26 8.34 -38.03
C LYS A 203 -0.69 9.06 -39.02
N SER A 204 -0.95 10.32 -38.82
CA SER A 204 -1.78 11.09 -39.73
C SER A 204 -1.21 10.88 -41.12
N ASP A 205 -2.05 10.32 -41.97
CA ASP A 205 -1.69 10.14 -43.38
C ASP A 205 -1.14 11.46 -43.91
N SER A 206 0.03 11.37 -44.50
CA SER A 206 0.80 12.41 -45.15
C SER A 206 -0.08 13.43 -45.86
N VAL A 207 0.03 14.69 -45.45
CA VAL A 207 -0.31 15.82 -46.27
C VAL A 207 0.55 15.73 -47.53
N THR A 208 -0.01 15.18 -48.61
CA THR A 208 0.53 15.33 -49.96
C THR A 208 0.39 16.82 -50.32
N ARG A 209 1.52 17.45 -50.51
CA ARG A 209 1.63 18.76 -51.15
C ARG A 209 1.42 18.64 -52.66
#